data_242889a43a5a3761bd684e6b9c967c58
#
_entry.id   242889a43a5a3761bd684e6b9c967c58
#
_cell.length_a   1.000
_cell.length_b   1.000
_cell.length_c   1.000
_cell.angle_alpha   90.00
_cell.angle_beta   90.00
_cell.angle_gamma   90.00
#
_symmetry.space_group_name_H-M   'P 1'
#
loop_
_entity.id
_entity.type
_entity.pdbx_description
1 polymer ?
#
loop_
_entity_poly.entity_id
_entity_poly.type
_entity_poly.pdbx_seq_one_letter_code
_entity_poly.pdbx_strand_id
1 'polypeptide(L)'
;NVISPIPPLVYTPYVVAVMPTFKIASIFVIFSAVFWPTFQTMIARVSGMDPKIIQSAKVMNVSTPKMLFQVILPYTLPDIIGGLPGTLRGAFLCLTGAELLGATSGLGYFVKKFSDYADYTNVIAGIVLMGIVVTIIDVLVKKLESSLIKWK
;
A
#
# COMPACT_ATOMS: atom_id res chain seq x y z
N ASN A 1 -8.99 16.68 5.88
CA ASN A 1 -7.97 15.61 5.97
C ASN A 1 -6.58 16.20 5.76
N VAL A 2 -5.88 16.54 6.86
CA VAL A 2 -4.52 17.14 6.80
C VAL A 2 -3.43 16.06 6.79
N ILE A 3 -3.69 14.89 7.35
CA ILE A 3 -2.69 13.81 7.51
C ILE A 3 -2.54 12.95 6.25
N SER A 4 -3.62 12.77 5.52
CA SER A 4 -3.66 11.89 4.33
C SER A 4 -2.71 12.31 3.17
N PRO A 5 -2.47 13.60 2.89
CA PRO A 5 -1.56 13.99 1.82
C PRO A 5 -0.08 13.92 2.19
N ILE A 6 0.28 13.67 3.45
CA ILE A 6 1.69 13.59 3.84
C ILE A 6 2.25 12.21 3.44
N PRO A 7 3.22 12.14 2.51
CA PRO A 7 3.82 10.87 2.14
C PRO A 7 4.47 10.18 3.34
N PRO A 8 4.23 8.88 3.57
CA PRO A 8 4.83 8.14 4.69
C PRO A 8 6.35 8.24 4.76
N LEU A 9 7.01 8.37 3.63
CA LEU A 9 8.46 8.53 3.55
C LEU A 9 8.96 9.77 4.31
N VAL A 10 8.17 10.86 4.37
CA VAL A 10 8.58 12.12 5.02
C VAL A 10 8.68 11.96 6.53
N TYR A 11 7.77 11.22 7.16
CA TYR A 11 7.77 11.03 8.62
C TYR A 11 8.50 9.74 9.06
N THR A 12 8.96 8.92 8.11
CA THR A 12 9.70 7.68 8.40
C THR A 12 10.89 7.87 9.36
N PRO A 13 11.76 8.91 9.22
CA PRO A 13 12.87 9.12 10.15
C PRO A 13 12.41 9.29 11.59
N TYR A 14 11.31 10.01 11.79
CA TYR A 14 10.75 10.25 13.13
C TYR A 14 10.13 8.98 13.71
N VAL A 15 9.42 8.21 12.89
CA VAL A 15 8.83 6.94 13.31
C VAL A 15 9.92 5.94 13.72
N VAL A 16 11.01 5.84 12.94
CA VAL A 16 12.15 4.97 13.28
C VAL A 16 12.83 5.43 14.56
N ALA A 17 12.93 6.73 14.82
CA ALA A 17 13.57 7.26 16.03
C ALA A 17 12.73 7.09 17.30
N VAL A 18 11.39 7.13 17.19
CA VAL A 18 10.48 7.12 18.35
C VAL A 18 10.00 5.71 18.70
N MET A 19 9.87 4.81 17.72
CA MET A 19 9.35 3.46 17.96
C MET A 19 10.37 2.56 18.66
N PRO A 20 9.92 1.65 19.55
CA PRO A 20 10.81 0.81 20.36
C PRO A 20 11.72 -0.11 19.53
N THR A 21 11.28 -0.51 18.35
CA THR A 21 12.04 -1.38 17.45
C THR A 21 11.85 -0.97 16.00
N PHE A 22 12.86 -1.17 15.18
CA PHE A 22 12.80 -0.95 13.74
C PHE A 22 11.65 -1.74 13.08
N LYS A 23 11.39 -2.96 13.54
CA LYS A 23 10.31 -3.80 13.01
C LYS A 23 8.93 -3.15 13.19
N ILE A 24 8.65 -2.58 14.38
CA ILE A 24 7.39 -1.88 14.65
C ILE A 24 7.29 -0.61 13.80
N ALA A 25 8.39 0.15 13.70
CA ALA A 25 8.45 1.34 12.86
C ALA A 25 8.14 1.01 11.39
N SER A 26 8.76 -0.02 10.84
CA SER A 26 8.52 -0.47 9.46
C SER A 26 7.08 -0.90 9.22
N ILE A 27 6.50 -1.67 10.14
CA ILE A 27 5.08 -2.09 10.04
C ILE A 27 4.17 -0.87 10.02
N PHE A 28 4.41 0.12 10.88
CA PHE A 28 3.61 1.35 10.92
C PHE A 28 3.72 2.15 9.62
N VAL A 29 4.93 2.31 9.08
CA VAL A 29 5.17 3.02 7.82
C VAL A 29 4.48 2.32 6.65
N ILE A 30 4.64 0.98 6.54
CA ILE A 30 3.97 0.17 5.51
C ILE A 30 2.45 0.26 5.65
N PHE A 31 1.94 0.11 6.85
CA PHE A 31 0.50 0.23 7.13
C PHE A 31 -0.03 1.59 6.65
N SER A 32 0.65 2.67 7.00
CA SER A 32 0.26 4.03 6.59
C SER A 32 0.30 4.21 5.08
N ALA A 33 1.32 3.64 4.41
CA ALA A 33 1.48 3.70 2.95
C ALA A 33 0.37 2.95 2.19
N VAL A 34 -0.21 1.92 2.80
CA VAL A 34 -1.33 1.15 2.22
C VAL A 34 -2.68 1.72 2.63
N PHE A 35 -2.84 2.03 3.91
CA PHE A 35 -4.13 2.43 4.48
C PHE A 35 -4.69 3.71 3.86
N TRP A 36 -3.89 4.79 3.83
CA TRP A 36 -4.40 6.08 3.38
C TRP A 36 -4.83 6.10 1.92
N PRO A 37 -4.05 5.61 0.95
CA PRO A 37 -4.48 5.56 -0.45
C PRO A 37 -5.71 4.67 -0.65
N THR A 38 -5.75 3.51 0.01
CA THR A 38 -6.90 2.59 -0.07
C THR A 38 -8.15 3.24 0.50
N PHE A 39 -8.06 3.88 1.65
CA PHE A 39 -9.17 4.58 2.28
C PHE A 39 -9.71 5.72 1.41
N GLN A 40 -8.82 6.51 0.78
CA GLN A 40 -9.24 7.56 -0.14
C GLN A 40 -9.93 7.00 -1.39
N THR A 41 -9.41 5.91 -1.94
CA THR A 41 -10.05 5.22 -3.07
C THR A 41 -11.46 4.76 -2.71
N MET A 42 -11.64 4.19 -1.52
CA MET A 42 -12.98 3.80 -1.04
C MET A 42 -13.92 5.00 -0.94
N ILE A 43 -13.48 6.11 -0.32
CA ILE A 43 -14.29 7.33 -0.21
C ILE A 43 -14.68 7.83 -1.60
N ALA A 44 -13.73 7.95 -2.52
CA ALA A 44 -13.98 8.43 -3.87
C ALA A 44 -14.99 7.54 -4.61
N ARG A 45 -14.89 6.23 -4.46
CA ARG A 45 -15.82 5.28 -5.10
C ARG A 45 -17.22 5.32 -4.50
N VAL A 46 -17.34 5.39 -3.19
CA VAL A 46 -18.65 5.52 -2.51
C VAL A 46 -19.30 6.85 -2.87
N SER A 47 -18.52 7.94 -2.90
CA SER A 47 -19.04 9.27 -3.28
C SER A 47 -19.43 9.35 -4.76
N GLY A 48 -18.80 8.60 -5.63
CA GLY A 48 -19.10 8.52 -7.06
C GLY A 48 -20.13 7.45 -7.43
N MET A 49 -20.69 6.73 -6.44
CA MET A 49 -21.72 5.71 -6.69
C MET A 49 -23.00 6.33 -7.22
N ASP A 50 -23.61 5.70 -8.25
CA ASP A 50 -24.90 6.16 -8.79
C ASP A 50 -25.95 6.19 -7.65
N PRO A 51 -26.55 7.37 -7.39
CA PRO A 51 -27.59 7.51 -6.36
C PRO A 51 -28.76 6.53 -6.51
N LYS A 52 -29.03 6.06 -7.73
CA LYS A 52 -30.09 5.08 -8.02
C LYS A 52 -29.84 3.74 -7.32
N ILE A 53 -28.58 3.32 -7.20
CA ILE A 53 -28.21 2.06 -6.51
C ILE A 53 -28.62 2.16 -5.03
N ILE A 54 -28.25 3.27 -4.39
CA ILE A 54 -28.59 3.49 -2.97
C ILE A 54 -30.10 3.66 -2.78
N GLN A 55 -30.78 4.38 -3.70
CA GLN A 55 -32.22 4.57 -3.64
C GLN A 55 -32.97 3.25 -3.82
N SER A 56 -32.56 2.41 -4.79
CA SER A 56 -33.15 1.09 -5.00
C SER A 56 -33.02 0.20 -3.76
N ALA A 57 -31.82 0.19 -3.13
CA ALA A 57 -31.61 -0.55 -1.89
C ALA A 57 -32.49 -0.04 -0.74
N LYS A 58 -32.71 1.27 -0.65
CA LYS A 58 -33.62 1.88 0.34
C LYS A 58 -35.10 1.50 0.10
N VAL A 59 -35.52 1.50 -1.15
CA VAL A 59 -36.91 1.08 -1.52
C VAL A 59 -37.14 -0.38 -1.16
N MET A 60 -36.13 -1.23 -1.30
CA MET A 60 -36.15 -2.64 -0.87
C MET A 60 -36.04 -2.83 0.66
N ASN A 61 -36.07 -1.74 1.42
CA ASN A 61 -35.96 -1.74 2.89
C ASN A 61 -34.72 -2.46 3.43
N VAL A 62 -33.59 -2.36 2.70
CA VAL A 62 -32.33 -2.99 3.10
C VAL A 62 -31.75 -2.25 4.31
N SER A 63 -31.49 -2.97 5.41
CA SER A 63 -30.89 -2.39 6.61
C SER A 63 -29.47 -1.84 6.36
N THR A 64 -29.05 -0.84 7.10
CA THR A 64 -27.74 -0.19 6.95
C THR A 64 -26.55 -1.17 6.93
N PRO A 65 -26.45 -2.18 7.84
CA PRO A 65 -25.38 -3.16 7.75
C PRO A 65 -25.41 -3.99 6.47
N LYS A 66 -26.60 -4.41 6.02
CA LYS A 66 -26.73 -5.16 4.76
C LYS A 66 -26.36 -4.30 3.57
N MET A 67 -26.74 -3.01 3.57
CA MET A 67 -26.33 -2.08 2.53
C MET A 67 -24.80 -1.97 2.44
N LEU A 68 -24.11 -1.89 3.58
CA LEU A 68 -22.64 -1.80 3.61
C LEU A 68 -22.00 -3.06 3.02
N PHE A 69 -22.39 -4.25 3.49
CA PHE A 69 -21.72 -5.51 3.12
C PHE A 69 -22.19 -6.11 1.78
N GLN A 70 -23.44 -5.86 1.37
CA GLN A 70 -24.02 -6.49 0.17
C GLN A 70 -24.10 -5.55 -1.03
N VAL A 71 -23.97 -4.23 -0.82
CA VAL A 71 -24.06 -3.24 -1.91
C VAL A 71 -22.77 -2.44 -2.03
N ILE A 72 -22.37 -1.73 -0.98
CA ILE A 72 -21.24 -0.79 -1.02
C ILE A 72 -19.93 -1.53 -1.14
N LEU A 73 -19.68 -2.54 -0.30
CA LEU A 73 -18.43 -3.28 -0.28
C LEU A 73 -18.17 -4.03 -1.59
N PRO A 74 -19.12 -4.81 -2.16
CA PRO A 74 -18.93 -5.44 -3.46
C PRO A 74 -18.74 -4.45 -4.61
N TYR A 75 -19.38 -3.27 -4.52
CA TYR A 75 -19.20 -2.21 -5.52
C TYR A 75 -17.80 -1.61 -5.51
N THR A 76 -17.21 -1.42 -4.32
CA THR A 76 -15.87 -0.80 -4.16
C THR A 76 -14.72 -1.80 -4.27
N LEU A 77 -14.98 -3.08 -4.01
CA LEU A 77 -13.95 -4.12 -3.93
C LEU A 77 -13.10 -4.27 -5.19
N PRO A 78 -13.65 -4.23 -6.43
CA PRO A 78 -12.86 -4.33 -7.65
C PRO A 78 -11.81 -3.22 -7.78
N ASP A 79 -12.13 -2.01 -7.34
CA ASP A 79 -11.22 -0.87 -7.42
C ASP A 79 -10.13 -0.93 -6.35
N ILE A 80 -10.47 -1.43 -5.16
CA ILE A 80 -9.48 -1.68 -4.09
C ILE A 80 -8.48 -2.73 -4.56
N ILE A 81 -8.98 -3.86 -5.09
CA ILE A 81 -8.12 -4.94 -5.57
C ILE A 81 -7.30 -4.47 -6.78
N GLY A 82 -7.90 -3.75 -7.73
CA GLY A 82 -7.19 -3.19 -8.88
C GLY A 82 -6.13 -2.14 -8.51
N GLY A 83 -6.29 -1.46 -7.36
CA GLY A 83 -5.31 -0.53 -6.81
C GLY A 83 -4.15 -1.18 -6.05
N LEU A 84 -4.27 -2.47 -5.66
CA LEU A 84 -3.26 -3.16 -4.83
C LEU A 84 -1.85 -3.15 -5.42
N PRO A 85 -1.60 -3.38 -6.73
CA PRO A 85 -0.26 -3.34 -7.28
C PRO A 85 0.44 -2.00 -7.04
N GLY A 86 -0.26 -0.90 -7.27
CA GLY A 86 0.27 0.46 -7.04
C GLY A 86 0.55 0.74 -5.56
N THR A 87 -0.37 0.35 -4.68
CA THR A 87 -0.24 0.52 -3.23
C THR A 87 0.93 -0.27 -2.67
N LEU A 88 1.13 -1.51 -3.14
CA LEU A 88 2.24 -2.35 -2.70
C LEU A 88 3.60 -1.84 -3.17
N ARG A 89 3.69 -1.28 -4.39
CA ARG A 89 4.91 -0.58 -4.83
C ARG A 89 5.25 0.60 -3.92
N GLY A 90 4.26 1.42 -3.59
CA GLY A 90 4.42 2.54 -2.66
C GLY A 90 4.87 2.07 -1.27
N ALA A 91 4.28 0.99 -0.76
CA ALA A 91 4.66 0.39 0.50
C ALA A 91 6.10 -0.15 0.49
N PHE A 92 6.51 -0.81 -0.60
CA PHE A 92 7.88 -1.28 -0.78
C PHE A 92 8.89 -0.13 -0.83
N LEU A 93 8.55 0.96 -1.53
CA LEU A 93 9.37 2.16 -1.56
C LEU A 93 9.55 2.75 -0.15
N CYS A 94 8.48 2.84 0.63
CA CYS A 94 8.52 3.32 2.00
C CYS A 94 9.35 2.39 2.92
N LEU A 95 9.23 1.07 2.75
CA LEU A 95 10.04 0.09 3.49
C LEU A 95 11.52 0.28 3.17
N THR A 96 11.86 0.35 1.88
CA THR A 96 13.24 0.57 1.44
C THR A 96 13.80 1.87 2.02
N GLY A 97 13.02 2.96 2.00
CA GLY A 97 13.39 4.22 2.62
C GLY A 97 13.63 4.10 4.14
N ALA A 98 12.78 3.34 4.84
CA ALA A 98 12.97 3.07 6.27
C ALA A 98 14.24 2.25 6.53
N GLU A 99 14.51 1.25 5.69
CA GLU A 99 15.72 0.42 5.79
C GLU A 99 17.01 1.21 5.60
N LEU A 100 17.01 2.21 4.71
CA LEU A 100 18.14 3.13 4.53
C LEU A 100 18.46 3.95 5.79
N LEU A 101 17.48 4.17 6.66
CA LEU A 101 17.60 5.06 7.81
C LEU A 101 17.98 4.35 9.10
N GLY A 102 17.56 3.11 9.33
CA GLY A 102 17.76 2.52 10.64
C GLY A 102 17.73 0.99 10.71
N ALA A 103 17.71 0.29 9.59
CA ALA A 103 17.71 -1.17 9.58
C ALA A 103 19.09 -1.74 9.87
N THR A 104 19.10 -2.99 10.37
CA THR A 104 20.29 -3.84 10.50
C THR A 104 20.32 -4.97 9.46
N SER A 105 19.24 -5.09 8.66
CA SER A 105 19.08 -6.09 7.61
C SER A 105 18.07 -5.59 6.59
N GLY A 106 18.02 -6.18 5.40
CA GLY A 106 17.10 -5.82 4.33
C GLY A 106 17.84 -5.33 3.08
N LEU A 107 17.07 -5.15 1.98
CA LEU A 107 17.64 -4.73 0.70
C LEU A 107 18.09 -3.26 0.73
N GLY A 108 17.32 -2.40 1.39
CA GLY A 108 17.69 -1.00 1.59
C GLY A 108 18.94 -0.87 2.45
N TYR A 109 19.00 -1.63 3.56
CA TYR A 109 20.20 -1.71 4.39
C TYR A 109 21.43 -2.20 3.59
N PHE A 110 21.27 -3.22 2.75
CA PHE A 110 22.35 -3.71 1.89
C PHE A 110 22.90 -2.58 1.00
N VAL A 111 22.03 -1.88 0.28
CA VAL A 111 22.43 -0.76 -0.59
C VAL A 111 23.12 0.34 0.22
N LYS A 112 22.57 0.73 1.37
CA LYS A 112 23.14 1.74 2.26
C LYS A 112 24.53 1.34 2.73
N LYS A 113 24.67 0.13 3.24
CA LYS A 113 25.96 -0.39 3.74
C LYS A 113 27.06 -0.30 2.67
N PHE A 114 26.81 -0.81 1.48
CA PHE A 114 27.83 -0.78 0.41
C PHE A 114 28.05 0.62 -0.15
N SER A 115 27.03 1.49 -0.11
CA SER A 115 27.17 2.91 -0.44
C SER A 115 28.11 3.62 0.53
N ASP A 116 28.02 3.33 1.83
CA ASP A 116 28.88 3.93 2.86
C ASP A 116 30.36 3.51 2.70
N TYR A 117 30.59 2.33 2.11
CA TYR A 117 31.94 1.83 1.76
C TYR A 117 32.40 2.23 0.35
N ALA A 118 31.62 3.03 -0.39
CA ALA A 118 31.87 3.39 -1.80
C ALA A 118 32.03 2.18 -2.75
N ASP A 119 31.46 1.03 -2.39
CA ASP A 119 31.42 -0.17 -3.23
C ASP A 119 30.23 -0.13 -4.17
N TYR A 120 30.38 0.64 -5.23
CA TYR A 120 29.30 0.88 -6.21
C TYR A 120 28.90 -0.38 -6.98
N THR A 121 29.77 -1.39 -7.08
CA THR A 121 29.41 -2.66 -7.72
C THR A 121 28.29 -3.36 -6.95
N ASN A 122 28.46 -3.49 -5.63
CA ASN A 122 27.44 -4.08 -4.78
C ASN A 122 26.20 -3.18 -4.62
N VAL A 123 26.35 -1.85 -4.67
CA VAL A 123 25.21 -0.91 -4.70
C VAL A 123 24.33 -1.16 -5.93
N ILE A 124 24.95 -1.25 -7.13
CA ILE A 124 24.22 -1.52 -8.37
C ILE A 124 23.55 -2.89 -8.33
N ALA A 125 24.27 -3.92 -7.85
CA ALA A 125 23.70 -5.25 -7.68
C ALA A 125 22.46 -5.25 -6.75
N GLY A 126 22.52 -4.50 -5.64
CA GLY A 126 21.40 -4.33 -4.73
C GLY A 126 20.20 -3.64 -5.36
N ILE A 127 20.42 -2.58 -6.14
CA ILE A 127 19.37 -1.86 -6.86
C ILE A 127 18.71 -2.78 -7.90
N VAL A 128 19.49 -3.52 -8.67
CA VAL A 128 18.97 -4.50 -9.65
C VAL A 128 18.14 -5.57 -8.95
N LEU A 129 18.63 -6.10 -7.83
CA LEU A 129 17.90 -7.10 -7.04
C LEU A 129 16.57 -6.54 -6.51
N MET A 130 16.54 -5.29 -6.04
CA MET A 130 15.30 -4.62 -5.65
C MET A 130 14.31 -4.55 -6.82
N GLY A 131 14.76 -4.15 -8.01
CA GLY A 131 13.94 -4.10 -9.21
C GLY A 131 13.33 -5.46 -9.56
N ILE A 132 14.11 -6.53 -9.45
CA ILE A 132 13.64 -7.91 -9.66
C ILE A 132 12.57 -8.28 -8.64
N VAL A 133 12.81 -8.03 -7.36
CA VAL A 133 11.86 -8.34 -6.28
C VAL A 133 10.54 -7.61 -6.48
N VAL A 134 10.57 -6.30 -6.78
CA VAL A 134 9.36 -5.50 -7.05
C VAL A 134 8.61 -6.05 -8.26
N THR A 135 9.32 -6.42 -9.32
CA THR A 135 8.72 -6.99 -10.53
C THR A 135 8.02 -8.32 -10.24
N ILE A 136 8.65 -9.18 -9.45
CA ILE A 136 8.04 -10.47 -9.03
C ILE A 136 6.77 -10.22 -8.21
N ILE A 137 6.82 -9.30 -7.25
CA ILE A 137 5.65 -8.93 -6.44
C ILE A 137 4.52 -8.41 -7.33
N ASP A 138 4.81 -7.53 -8.27
CA ASP A 138 3.83 -7.00 -9.22
C ASP A 138 3.14 -8.10 -10.04
N VAL A 139 3.93 -9.04 -10.58
CA VAL A 139 3.39 -10.16 -11.37
C VAL A 139 2.49 -11.05 -10.51
N LEU A 140 2.92 -11.37 -9.29
CA LEU A 140 2.13 -12.18 -8.36
C LEU A 140 0.82 -11.51 -7.99
N VAL A 141 0.86 -10.20 -7.68
CA VAL A 141 -0.33 -9.44 -7.28
C VAL A 141 -1.31 -9.30 -8.45
N LYS A 142 -0.83 -9.00 -9.66
CA LYS A 142 -1.67 -8.97 -10.87
C LYS A 142 -2.32 -10.32 -11.16
N LYS A 143 -1.60 -11.41 -10.94
CA LYS A 143 -2.17 -12.76 -11.09
C LYS A 143 -3.25 -13.05 -10.06
N LEU A 144 -3.07 -12.61 -8.83
CA LEU A 144 -4.09 -12.70 -7.78
C LEU A 144 -5.31 -11.83 -8.12
N GLU A 145 -5.10 -10.59 -8.57
CA GLU A 145 -6.16 -9.68 -9.03
C GLU A 145 -7.02 -10.35 -10.09
N SER A 146 -6.40 -10.87 -11.16
CA SER A 146 -7.11 -11.54 -12.26
C SER A 146 -7.87 -12.79 -11.83
N SER A 147 -7.42 -13.44 -10.75
CA SER A 147 -8.11 -14.62 -10.20
C SER A 147 -9.31 -14.25 -9.31
N LEU A 148 -9.23 -13.12 -8.62
CA LEU A 148 -10.26 -12.65 -7.69
C LEU A 148 -11.38 -11.88 -8.40
N ILE A 149 -11.06 -11.12 -9.46
CA ILE A 149 -12.04 -10.31 -10.19
C ILE A 149 -12.40 -11.02 -11.50
N LYS A 150 -13.26 -12.04 -11.42
CA LYS A 150 -13.76 -12.76 -12.58
C LYS A 150 -14.99 -12.13 -13.25
N TRP A 151 -15.56 -11.07 -12.66
CA TRP A 151 -16.82 -10.45 -13.10
C TRP A 151 -16.65 -9.04 -13.70
N LYS A 152 -15.51 -8.74 -14.25
CA LYS A 152 -15.27 -7.47 -14.96
C LYS A 152 -15.65 -7.61 -16.44
#